data_3b9f9e6e26d93b3d61e4e01b62a12584
#
_entry.id   3b9f9e6e26d93b3d61e4e01b62a12584
#
_cell.length_a   1.000
_cell.length_b   1.000
_cell.length_c   1.000
_cell.angle_alpha   90.00
_cell.angle_beta   90.00
_cell.angle_gamma   90.00
#
_symmetry.space_group_name_H-M   'P 1'
#
loop_
_entity.id
_entity.type
_entity.pdbx_description
1 polymer ?
#
loop_
_entity_poly.entity_id
_entity_poly.type
_entity_poly.pdbx_seq_one_letter_code
_entity_poly.pdbx_strand_id
1 'polypeptide(L)'
;MLALKPVVSGYDPADATASDPARILSALDLPLDDAHLEAISPWRFRAALAPGIAARLEGRALGVDAIAAFVRETFERSSAGVDAGFVEGVGGLLSPIAEDATNVELIRALGLGVILVAGTYLGAIGHALATIDAARLHGIPLAALVVNESEAGVMAPQDVAAELARFRPELRGVPLPRGDAGEAATRERLDPMVEALFAGLPEG
;
A
#
# COMPACT_ATOMS: atom_id res chain seq x y z
N MET A 1 -11.35 -0.05 -11.64
CA MET A 1 -10.45 -0.06 -10.45
C MET A 1 -9.91 1.34 -10.22
N LEU A 2 -9.71 1.75 -8.97
CA LEU A 2 -9.06 3.01 -8.57
C LEU A 2 -7.90 2.69 -7.62
N ALA A 3 -6.75 3.33 -7.82
CA ALA A 3 -5.61 3.17 -6.90
C ALA A 3 -4.98 4.53 -6.62
N LEU A 4 -4.78 4.83 -5.34
CA LEU A 4 -4.24 6.10 -4.87
C LEU A 4 -2.97 5.86 -4.05
N LYS A 5 -1.99 6.72 -4.23
CA LYS A 5 -0.85 6.89 -3.35
C LYS A 5 -0.75 8.37 -2.97
N PRO A 6 -1.59 8.83 -2.05
CA PRO A 6 -1.76 10.26 -1.81
C PRO A 6 -0.46 11.00 -1.50
N VAL A 7 0.44 10.33 -0.78
CA VAL A 7 1.70 10.92 -0.31
C VAL A 7 2.90 10.11 -0.81
N VAL A 8 3.90 10.79 -1.33
CA VAL A 8 5.19 10.23 -1.76
C VAL A 8 6.33 11.07 -1.21
N SER A 9 7.35 10.43 -0.68
CA SER A 9 8.65 11.03 -0.32
C SER A 9 9.74 10.48 -1.24
N GLY A 10 10.76 11.27 -1.52
CA GLY A 10 11.82 10.89 -2.47
C GLY A 10 11.39 10.98 -3.93
N TYR A 11 10.39 11.81 -4.24
CA TYR A 11 9.93 12.01 -5.61
C TYR A 11 10.87 12.93 -6.37
N ASP A 12 11.45 12.41 -7.46
CA ASP A 12 12.23 13.21 -8.39
C ASP A 12 11.45 13.41 -9.70
N PRO A 13 11.07 14.67 -10.03
CA PRO A 13 10.40 14.95 -11.31
C PRO A 13 11.24 14.60 -12.54
N ALA A 14 12.59 14.60 -12.42
CA ALA A 14 13.47 14.22 -13.52
C ALA A 14 13.52 12.70 -13.77
N ASP A 15 13.14 11.90 -12.77
CA ASP A 15 13.03 10.43 -12.86
C ASP A 15 11.65 9.96 -12.36
N ALA A 16 10.61 10.65 -12.80
CA ALA A 16 9.23 10.36 -12.39
C ALA A 16 8.79 8.93 -12.73
N THR A 17 9.33 8.34 -13.80
CA THR A 17 9.01 6.99 -14.27
C THR A 17 9.38 5.88 -13.28
N ALA A 18 10.36 6.10 -12.42
CA ALA A 18 10.77 5.15 -11.38
C ALA A 18 9.90 5.21 -10.12
N SER A 19 9.00 6.21 -10.02
CA SER A 19 8.19 6.47 -8.83
C SER A 19 7.02 5.49 -8.67
N ASP A 20 6.55 5.31 -7.41
CA ASP A 20 5.35 4.51 -7.13
C ASP A 20 4.10 5.03 -7.85
N PRO A 21 3.81 6.35 -7.90
CA PRO A 21 2.69 6.86 -8.69
C PRO A 21 2.76 6.49 -10.16
N ALA A 22 3.95 6.52 -10.79
CA ALA A 22 4.09 6.13 -12.18
C ALA A 22 3.76 4.64 -12.40
N ARG A 23 4.15 3.77 -11.47
CA ARG A 23 3.80 2.34 -11.50
C ARG A 23 2.29 2.12 -11.35
N ILE A 24 1.65 2.88 -10.47
CA ILE A 24 0.19 2.84 -10.28
C ILE A 24 -0.51 3.30 -11.57
N LEU A 25 -0.11 4.43 -12.15
CA LEU A 25 -0.69 4.92 -13.40
C LEU A 25 -0.51 3.91 -14.54
N SER A 26 0.68 3.32 -14.66
CA SER A 26 0.93 2.25 -15.64
C SER A 26 0.02 1.04 -15.44
N ALA A 27 -0.20 0.61 -14.19
CA ALA A 27 -1.08 -0.51 -13.87
C ALA A 27 -2.58 -0.20 -14.12
N LEU A 28 -2.93 1.08 -14.18
CA LEU A 28 -4.28 1.56 -14.50
C LEU A 28 -4.46 1.88 -16.00
N ASP A 29 -3.45 1.66 -16.83
CA ASP A 29 -3.41 2.07 -18.24
C ASP A 29 -3.63 3.58 -18.44
N LEU A 30 -3.13 4.40 -17.50
CA LEU A 30 -3.23 5.87 -17.52
C LEU A 30 -1.88 6.51 -17.88
N PRO A 31 -1.90 7.65 -18.59
CA PRO A 31 -0.68 8.35 -18.93
C PRO A 31 0.01 8.95 -17.72
N LEU A 32 1.35 8.97 -17.75
CA LEU A 32 2.16 9.67 -16.76
C LEU A 32 2.26 11.14 -17.14
N ASP A 33 1.34 11.94 -16.64
CA ASP A 33 1.32 13.40 -16.77
C ASP A 33 0.92 14.08 -15.44
N ASP A 34 1.06 15.40 -15.41
CA ASP A 34 0.82 16.17 -14.19
C ASP A 34 -0.63 16.05 -13.69
N ALA A 35 -1.62 15.96 -14.59
CA ALA A 35 -3.02 15.85 -14.21
C ALA A 35 -3.32 14.51 -13.53
N HIS A 36 -2.83 13.40 -14.09
CA HIS A 36 -3.01 12.08 -13.49
C HIS A 36 -2.18 11.91 -12.22
N LEU A 37 -0.95 12.45 -12.18
CA LEU A 37 -0.15 12.47 -10.96
C LEU A 37 -0.85 13.25 -9.83
N GLU A 38 -1.43 14.41 -10.12
CA GLU A 38 -2.17 15.19 -9.13
C GLU A 38 -3.44 14.46 -8.66
N ALA A 39 -4.11 13.76 -9.56
CA ALA A 39 -5.32 13.01 -9.26
C ALA A 39 -5.10 11.84 -8.31
N ILE A 40 -3.92 11.19 -8.30
CA ILE A 40 -3.65 10.02 -7.45
C ILE A 40 -2.65 10.30 -6.33
N SER A 41 -1.80 11.34 -6.46
CA SER A 41 -0.65 11.60 -5.58
C SER A 41 -0.35 13.10 -5.45
N PRO A 42 -1.23 13.90 -4.80
CA PRO A 42 -1.06 15.37 -4.72
C PRO A 42 0.09 15.80 -3.81
N TRP A 43 0.50 14.99 -2.85
CA TRP A 43 1.62 15.33 -1.94
C TRP A 43 2.88 14.55 -2.33
N ARG A 44 3.67 15.11 -3.23
CA ARG A 44 4.96 14.59 -3.68
C ARG A 44 6.08 15.45 -3.11
N PHE A 45 6.96 14.86 -2.29
CA PHE A 45 8.08 15.53 -1.63
C PHE A 45 9.41 15.01 -2.17
N ARG A 46 10.38 15.89 -2.38
CA ARG A 46 11.70 15.53 -2.93
C ARG A 46 12.56 14.77 -1.94
N ALA A 47 12.51 15.16 -0.65
CA ALA A 47 13.31 14.51 0.38
C ALA A 47 12.82 13.07 0.63
N ALA A 48 13.71 12.09 0.56
CA ALA A 48 13.43 10.69 0.89
C ALA A 48 13.44 10.49 2.43
N LEU A 49 12.50 11.14 3.11
CA LEU A 49 12.32 11.15 4.56
C LEU A 49 10.86 10.85 4.92
N ALA A 50 10.56 10.68 6.20
CA ALA A 50 9.16 10.61 6.64
C ALA A 50 8.38 11.84 6.14
N PRO A 51 7.17 11.66 5.59
CA PRO A 51 6.42 12.72 4.89
C PRO A 51 6.27 14.03 5.67
N GLY A 52 5.97 13.96 6.96
CA GLY A 52 5.87 15.16 7.81
C GLY A 52 7.20 15.93 7.89
N ILE A 53 8.35 15.24 7.88
CA ILE A 53 9.66 15.89 7.85
C ILE A 53 9.91 16.49 6.47
N ALA A 54 9.65 15.74 5.41
CA ALA A 54 9.84 16.20 4.04
C ALA A 54 8.99 17.44 3.74
N ALA A 55 7.73 17.44 4.18
CA ALA A 55 6.82 18.59 4.06
C ALA A 55 7.38 19.85 4.75
N ARG A 56 7.85 19.71 6.00
CA ARG A 56 8.45 20.87 6.73
C ARG A 56 9.69 21.41 6.03
N LEU A 57 10.54 20.56 5.47
CA LEU A 57 11.71 21.00 4.70
C LEU A 57 11.34 21.81 3.46
N GLU A 58 10.17 21.54 2.88
CA GLU A 58 9.63 22.26 1.74
C GLU A 58 8.70 23.41 2.13
N GLY A 59 8.62 23.76 3.43
CA GLY A 59 7.74 24.81 3.93
C GLY A 59 6.24 24.51 3.78
N ARG A 60 5.88 23.23 3.69
CA ARG A 60 4.50 22.72 3.53
C ARG A 60 4.01 22.08 4.83
N ALA A 61 2.74 22.19 5.11
CA ALA A 61 2.06 21.41 6.16
C ALA A 61 1.40 20.19 5.53
N LEU A 62 1.43 19.08 6.26
CA LEU A 62 0.77 17.84 5.87
C LEU A 62 0.02 17.29 7.08
N GLY A 63 -1.30 17.26 7.00
CA GLY A 63 -2.19 16.73 8.02
C GLY A 63 -2.95 15.50 7.56
N VAL A 64 -3.18 14.56 8.46
CA VAL A 64 -3.91 13.32 8.17
C VAL A 64 -5.33 13.57 7.67
N ASP A 65 -6.01 14.59 8.20
CA ASP A 65 -7.38 14.94 7.79
C ASP A 65 -7.45 15.38 6.33
N ALA A 66 -6.45 16.14 5.85
CA ALA A 66 -6.38 16.55 4.45
C ALA A 66 -6.17 15.34 3.52
N ILE A 67 -5.31 14.39 3.93
CA ILE A 67 -5.09 13.15 3.19
C ILE A 67 -6.38 12.32 3.15
N ALA A 68 -7.04 12.15 4.29
CA ALA A 68 -8.29 11.40 4.37
C ALA A 68 -9.44 12.04 3.57
N ALA A 69 -9.56 13.37 3.59
CA ALA A 69 -10.53 14.11 2.79
C ALA A 69 -10.30 13.88 1.30
N PHE A 70 -9.06 14.04 0.83
CA PHE A 70 -8.70 13.79 -0.56
C PHE A 70 -9.10 12.38 -1.02
N VAL A 71 -8.79 11.36 -0.20
CA VAL A 71 -9.12 9.96 -0.51
C VAL A 71 -10.64 9.80 -0.64
N ARG A 72 -11.41 10.24 0.36
CA ARG A 72 -12.87 10.11 0.34
C ARG A 72 -13.50 10.81 -0.86
N GLU A 73 -13.14 12.08 -1.10
CA GLU A 73 -13.66 12.86 -2.22
C GLU A 73 -13.31 12.20 -3.56
N THR A 74 -12.12 11.61 -3.68
CA THR A 74 -11.72 10.93 -4.92
C THR A 74 -12.52 9.64 -5.13
N PHE A 75 -12.75 8.86 -4.08
CA PHE A 75 -13.62 7.67 -4.16
C PHE A 75 -15.07 8.05 -4.48
N GLU A 76 -15.63 9.06 -3.84
CA GLU A 76 -16.99 9.53 -4.09
C GLU A 76 -17.19 9.98 -5.55
N ARG A 77 -16.22 10.75 -6.08
CA ARG A 77 -16.26 11.18 -7.49
C ARG A 77 -16.14 10.03 -8.49
N SER A 78 -15.46 8.96 -8.12
CA SER A 78 -15.13 7.84 -9.00
C SER A 78 -16.07 6.66 -8.82
N SER A 79 -17.06 6.71 -7.91
CA SER A 79 -17.90 5.57 -7.51
C SER A 79 -18.74 4.96 -8.66
N ALA A 80 -19.01 5.72 -9.72
CA ALA A 80 -19.69 5.20 -10.89
C ALA A 80 -18.71 4.39 -11.78
N GLY A 81 -18.75 3.05 -11.65
CA GLY A 81 -17.97 2.13 -12.50
C GLY A 81 -16.61 1.71 -11.92
N VAL A 82 -16.40 1.90 -10.63
CA VAL A 82 -15.21 1.39 -9.92
C VAL A 82 -15.63 0.21 -9.03
N ASP A 83 -15.17 -1.00 -9.37
CA ASP A 83 -15.46 -2.22 -8.63
C ASP A 83 -14.59 -2.35 -7.36
N ALA A 84 -13.40 -1.77 -7.35
CA ALA A 84 -12.47 -1.81 -6.23
C ALA A 84 -11.58 -0.57 -6.18
N GLY A 85 -11.28 -0.11 -4.94
CA GLY A 85 -10.39 1.00 -4.68
C GLY A 85 -9.28 0.63 -3.70
N PHE A 86 -8.05 1.09 -3.99
CA PHE A 86 -6.87 0.87 -3.16
C PHE A 86 -6.23 2.19 -2.76
N VAL A 87 -5.71 2.24 -1.54
CA VAL A 87 -4.91 3.36 -1.03
C VAL A 87 -3.59 2.82 -0.50
N GLU A 88 -2.49 3.24 -1.09
CA GLU A 88 -1.16 2.89 -0.62
C GLU A 88 -0.64 3.97 0.32
N GLY A 89 -0.29 3.58 1.56
CA GLY A 89 0.37 4.42 2.54
C GLY A 89 1.85 4.63 2.24
N VAL A 90 2.58 5.25 3.16
CA VAL A 90 4.02 5.47 3.07
C VAL A 90 4.74 4.69 4.16
N GLY A 91 5.63 3.79 3.78
CA GLY A 91 6.34 2.93 4.72
C GLY A 91 5.44 1.91 5.41
N GLY A 92 5.80 1.52 6.64
CA GLY A 92 5.04 0.53 7.41
C GLY A 92 3.88 1.14 8.20
N LEU A 93 3.11 0.29 8.89
CA LEU A 93 1.92 0.67 9.66
C LEU A 93 2.14 1.83 10.63
N LEU A 94 3.27 1.82 11.35
CA LEU A 94 3.61 2.86 12.33
C LEU A 94 4.50 3.98 11.74
N SER A 95 4.69 4.01 10.41
CA SER A 95 5.45 5.09 9.78
C SER A 95 4.71 6.41 9.88
N PRO A 96 5.39 7.51 10.29
CA PRO A 96 4.79 8.83 10.29
C PRO A 96 4.40 9.26 8.87
N ILE A 97 3.12 9.50 8.65
CA ILE A 97 2.58 9.97 7.35
C ILE A 97 2.31 11.47 7.35
N ALA A 98 2.14 12.04 8.52
CA ALA A 98 1.91 13.46 8.74
C ALA A 98 2.78 13.95 9.92
N GLU A 99 2.57 15.18 10.37
CA GLU A 99 3.39 15.76 11.43
C GLU A 99 3.19 15.04 12.78
N ASP A 100 1.96 14.65 13.08
CA ASP A 100 1.53 14.04 14.35
C ASP A 100 0.74 12.74 14.17
N ALA A 101 0.80 12.13 12.98
CA ALA A 101 0.03 10.96 12.64
C ALA A 101 0.85 9.91 11.89
N THR A 102 0.57 8.64 12.17
CA THR A 102 1.09 7.48 11.45
C THR A 102 0.05 6.97 10.44
N ASN A 103 0.38 5.90 9.69
CA ASN A 103 -0.62 5.25 8.85
C ASN A 103 -1.81 4.70 9.66
N VAL A 104 -1.66 4.43 10.97
CA VAL A 104 -2.76 3.98 11.83
C VAL A 104 -3.89 5.01 11.87
N GLU A 105 -3.55 6.29 12.07
CA GLU A 105 -4.53 7.37 12.12
C GLU A 105 -5.23 7.56 10.75
N LEU A 106 -4.49 7.43 9.66
CA LEU A 106 -5.08 7.48 8.31
C LEU A 106 -6.03 6.31 8.06
N ILE A 107 -5.63 5.08 8.39
CA ILE A 107 -6.46 3.88 8.24
C ILE A 107 -7.75 4.02 9.04
N ARG A 108 -7.66 4.46 10.30
CA ARG A 108 -8.83 4.73 11.15
C ARG A 108 -9.75 5.79 10.56
N ALA A 109 -9.17 6.89 10.08
CA ALA A 109 -9.93 7.96 9.44
C ALA A 109 -10.68 7.46 8.20
N LEU A 110 -10.09 6.56 7.43
CA LEU A 110 -10.69 6.02 6.21
C LEU A 110 -11.67 4.87 6.48
N GLY A 111 -11.50 4.12 7.56
CA GLY A 111 -12.34 2.94 7.88
C GLY A 111 -12.17 1.77 6.92
N LEU A 112 -11.03 1.69 6.23
CA LEU A 112 -10.77 0.66 5.23
C LEU A 112 -10.13 -0.58 5.83
N GLY A 113 -10.39 -1.74 5.22
CA GLY A 113 -9.65 -2.97 5.50
C GLY A 113 -8.21 -2.87 5.01
N VAL A 114 -7.27 -3.51 5.71
CA VAL A 114 -5.85 -3.42 5.42
C VAL A 114 -5.31 -4.70 4.80
N ILE A 115 -4.64 -4.57 3.67
CA ILE A 115 -3.80 -5.62 3.10
C ILE A 115 -2.36 -5.38 3.57
N LEU A 116 -1.84 -6.30 4.38
CA LEU A 116 -0.44 -6.27 4.77
C LEU A 116 0.42 -6.96 3.72
N VAL A 117 1.42 -6.27 3.20
CA VAL A 117 2.41 -6.84 2.27
C VAL A 117 3.72 -7.07 3.02
N ALA A 118 4.11 -8.34 3.17
CA ALA A 118 5.38 -8.76 3.72
C ALA A 118 6.37 -9.11 2.60
N GLY A 119 7.66 -8.97 2.86
CA GLY A 119 8.72 -9.40 1.94
C GLY A 119 9.30 -10.77 2.28
N THR A 120 10.39 -11.14 1.57
CA THR A 120 11.14 -12.39 1.76
C THR A 120 12.63 -12.18 2.09
N TYR A 121 13.01 -10.94 2.40
CA TYR A 121 14.37 -10.58 2.81
C TYR A 121 14.69 -11.08 4.24
N LEU A 122 15.98 -11.12 4.61
CA LEU A 122 16.39 -11.51 5.95
C LEU A 122 15.78 -10.60 7.02
N GLY A 123 14.99 -11.17 7.95
CA GLY A 123 14.26 -10.45 8.99
C GLY A 123 12.78 -10.15 8.64
N ALA A 124 12.33 -10.42 7.41
CA ALA A 124 10.96 -10.12 6.97
C ALA A 124 9.87 -10.77 7.85
N ILE A 125 10.10 -12.00 8.32
CA ILE A 125 9.17 -12.70 9.23
C ILE A 125 8.98 -11.90 10.52
N GLY A 126 10.09 -11.48 11.15
CA GLY A 126 10.03 -10.66 12.36
C GLY A 126 9.33 -9.32 12.16
N HIS A 127 9.59 -8.66 11.03
CA HIS A 127 8.93 -7.40 10.68
C HIS A 127 7.42 -7.60 10.43
N ALA A 128 7.04 -8.68 9.75
CA ALA A 128 5.63 -9.00 9.52
C ALA A 128 4.90 -9.29 10.84
N LEU A 129 5.47 -10.14 11.71
CA LEU A 129 4.88 -10.46 13.02
C LEU A 129 4.73 -9.20 13.88
N ALA A 130 5.75 -8.34 13.94
CA ALA A 130 5.67 -7.08 14.68
C ALA A 130 4.58 -6.16 14.13
N THR A 131 4.42 -6.09 12.80
CA THR A 131 3.35 -5.30 12.16
C THR A 131 1.97 -5.87 12.45
N ILE A 132 1.80 -7.21 12.40
CA ILE A 132 0.56 -7.89 12.74
C ILE A 132 0.16 -7.60 14.20
N ASP A 133 1.12 -7.69 15.13
CA ASP A 133 0.87 -7.40 16.55
C ASP A 133 0.57 -5.92 16.78
N ALA A 134 1.24 -5.02 16.09
CA ALA A 134 0.92 -3.60 16.13
C ALA A 134 -0.50 -3.34 15.58
N ALA A 135 -0.89 -3.94 14.46
CA ALA A 135 -2.23 -3.82 13.91
C ALA A 135 -3.30 -4.26 14.93
N ARG A 136 -3.09 -5.40 15.58
CA ARG A 136 -3.98 -5.89 16.65
C ARG A 136 -4.07 -4.92 17.83
N LEU A 137 -2.92 -4.43 18.32
CA LEU A 137 -2.85 -3.48 19.43
C LEU A 137 -3.63 -2.20 19.11
N HIS A 138 -3.56 -1.74 17.88
CA HIS A 138 -4.24 -0.54 17.41
C HIS A 138 -5.68 -0.78 16.93
N GLY A 139 -6.17 -2.03 16.95
CA GLY A 139 -7.52 -2.38 16.51
C GLY A 139 -7.70 -2.22 14.98
N ILE A 140 -6.62 -2.38 14.20
CA ILE A 140 -6.67 -2.29 12.74
C ILE A 140 -7.01 -3.68 12.17
N PRO A 141 -8.12 -3.84 11.44
CA PRO A 141 -8.49 -5.10 10.83
C PRO A 141 -7.57 -5.41 9.64
N LEU A 142 -6.86 -6.53 9.70
CA LEU A 142 -6.11 -7.05 8.56
C LEU A 142 -7.04 -7.93 7.71
N ALA A 143 -7.41 -7.44 6.54
CA ALA A 143 -8.25 -8.16 5.60
C ALA A 143 -7.47 -9.29 4.90
N ALA A 144 -6.17 -9.04 4.63
CA ALA A 144 -5.31 -10.04 4.01
C ALA A 144 -3.83 -9.82 4.32
N LEU A 145 -3.05 -10.90 4.12
CA LEU A 145 -1.60 -10.90 4.16
C LEU A 145 -1.07 -11.39 2.81
N VAL A 146 -0.25 -10.58 2.14
CA VAL A 146 0.46 -10.95 0.91
C VAL A 146 1.94 -11.09 1.24
N VAL A 147 2.56 -12.16 0.79
CA VAL A 147 4.02 -12.36 0.89
C VAL A 147 4.63 -12.17 -0.49
N ASN A 148 5.15 -10.99 -0.75
CA ASN A 148 5.74 -10.62 -2.03
C ASN A 148 7.23 -10.95 -2.06
N GLU A 149 7.68 -11.65 -3.11
CA GLU A 149 9.09 -11.98 -3.28
C GLU A 149 9.94 -10.71 -3.43
N SER A 150 10.88 -10.55 -2.50
CA SER A 150 11.83 -9.43 -2.51
C SER A 150 12.96 -9.69 -3.51
N GLU A 151 13.52 -8.65 -4.10
CA GLU A 151 14.69 -8.75 -5.00
C GLU A 151 15.89 -9.40 -4.29
N ALA A 152 16.15 -9.03 -3.04
CA ALA A 152 17.14 -9.65 -2.16
C ALA A 152 16.48 -10.69 -1.24
N GLY A 153 15.51 -11.46 -1.75
CA GLY A 153 14.83 -12.52 -1.00
C GLY A 153 15.78 -13.64 -0.63
N VAL A 154 15.67 -14.12 0.61
CA VAL A 154 16.48 -15.25 1.13
C VAL A 154 15.64 -16.53 1.28
N MET A 155 14.33 -16.41 1.14
CA MET A 155 13.37 -17.53 1.21
C MET A 155 12.33 -17.36 0.11
N ALA A 156 11.72 -18.48 -0.28
CA ALA A 156 10.58 -18.43 -1.20
C ALA A 156 9.32 -17.86 -0.49
N PRO A 157 8.44 -17.15 -1.19
CA PRO A 157 7.24 -16.54 -0.58
C PRO A 157 6.34 -17.55 0.15
N GLN A 158 6.18 -18.75 -0.39
CA GLN A 158 5.38 -19.82 0.23
C GLN A 158 5.96 -20.28 1.56
N ASP A 159 7.30 -20.33 1.69
CA ASP A 159 7.96 -20.75 2.92
C ASP A 159 7.83 -19.67 4.01
N VAL A 160 7.95 -18.40 3.64
CA VAL A 160 7.68 -17.26 4.54
C VAL A 160 6.22 -17.27 4.98
N ALA A 161 5.27 -17.49 4.06
CA ALA A 161 3.85 -17.57 4.37
C ALA A 161 3.55 -18.74 5.33
N ALA A 162 4.15 -19.91 5.09
CA ALA A 162 4.00 -21.07 5.97
C ALA A 162 4.58 -20.82 7.37
N GLU A 163 5.73 -20.13 7.46
CA GLU A 163 6.33 -19.80 8.77
C GLU A 163 5.50 -18.76 9.52
N LEU A 164 4.98 -17.73 8.84
CA LEU A 164 4.06 -16.77 9.46
C LEU A 164 2.80 -17.44 9.99
N ALA A 165 2.21 -18.40 9.26
CA ALA A 165 1.03 -19.14 9.69
C ALA A 165 1.27 -20.00 10.94
N ARG A 166 2.50 -20.40 11.26
CA ARG A 166 2.83 -21.08 12.51
C ARG A 166 2.65 -20.21 13.75
N PHE A 167 2.89 -18.90 13.60
CA PHE A 167 2.75 -17.92 14.69
C PHE A 167 1.40 -17.21 14.69
N ARG A 168 0.76 -17.09 13.52
CA ARG A 168 -0.51 -16.38 13.30
C ARG A 168 -1.42 -17.21 12.38
N PRO A 169 -1.94 -18.36 12.87
CA PRO A 169 -2.71 -19.29 12.04
C PRO A 169 -4.03 -18.71 11.49
N GLU A 170 -4.52 -17.65 12.08
CA GLU A 170 -5.70 -16.91 11.62
C GLU A 170 -5.44 -16.05 10.38
N LEU A 171 -4.18 -15.76 10.05
CA LEU A 171 -3.80 -14.99 8.87
C LEU A 171 -3.12 -15.92 7.86
N ARG A 172 -3.81 -16.22 6.77
CA ARG A 172 -3.21 -16.97 5.67
C ARG A 172 -2.47 -16.02 4.74
N GLY A 173 -1.15 -16.16 4.67
CA GLY A 173 -0.33 -15.42 3.72
C GLY A 173 -0.51 -15.96 2.30
N VAL A 174 -0.81 -15.08 1.36
CA VAL A 174 -0.87 -15.39 -0.06
C VAL A 174 0.51 -15.15 -0.67
N PRO A 175 1.22 -16.21 -1.15
CA PRO A 175 2.53 -16.06 -1.74
C PRO A 175 2.43 -15.43 -3.13
N LEU A 176 3.21 -14.37 -3.37
CA LEU A 176 3.33 -13.70 -4.64
C LEU A 176 4.78 -13.78 -5.13
N PRO A 177 5.12 -14.77 -5.98
CA PRO A 177 6.44 -14.86 -6.58
C PRO A 177 6.72 -13.68 -7.50
N ARG A 178 7.96 -13.19 -7.48
CA ARG A 178 8.45 -12.24 -8.48
C ARG A 178 8.56 -12.97 -9.82
N GLY A 179 8.01 -12.42 -10.85
CA GLY A 179 8.06 -13.03 -12.18
C GLY A 179 8.24 -11.99 -13.26
N ASP A 180 9.04 -12.37 -14.26
CA ASP A 180 9.08 -11.71 -15.57
C ASP A 180 7.90 -12.18 -16.45
N ALA A 181 6.90 -12.80 -15.82
CA ALA A 181 5.70 -13.23 -16.50
C ALA A 181 4.98 -12.00 -17.04
N GLY A 182 4.79 -11.94 -18.35
CA GLY A 182 4.02 -10.88 -18.97
C GLY A 182 2.64 -10.73 -18.30
N GLU A 183 2.01 -9.59 -18.53
CA GLU A 183 0.77 -9.15 -17.85
C GLU A 183 -0.30 -10.26 -17.70
N ALA A 184 -0.50 -11.10 -18.74
CA ALA A 184 -1.49 -12.18 -18.71
C ALA A 184 -1.18 -13.26 -17.65
N ALA A 185 0.07 -13.70 -17.53
CA ALA A 185 0.47 -14.70 -16.55
C ALA A 185 0.51 -14.13 -15.12
N THR A 186 0.75 -12.83 -14.98
CA THR A 186 0.64 -12.14 -13.69
C THR A 186 -0.83 -12.04 -13.27
N ARG A 187 -1.73 -11.69 -14.16
CA ARG A 187 -3.18 -11.67 -13.90
C ARG A 187 -3.70 -13.05 -13.50
N GLU A 188 -3.38 -14.11 -14.25
CA GLU A 188 -3.82 -15.48 -13.93
C GLU A 188 -3.40 -15.95 -12.52
N ARG A 189 -2.26 -15.46 -12.02
CA ARG A 189 -1.79 -15.72 -10.65
C ARG A 189 -2.48 -14.85 -9.60
N LEU A 190 -2.83 -13.62 -9.96
CA LEU A 190 -3.43 -12.65 -9.05
C LEU A 190 -4.95 -12.81 -8.93
N ASP A 191 -5.62 -13.26 -9.98
CA ASP A 191 -7.10 -13.39 -9.97
C ASP A 191 -7.64 -14.22 -8.80
N PRO A 192 -7.12 -15.44 -8.50
CA PRO A 192 -7.57 -16.21 -7.34
C PRO A 192 -7.25 -15.52 -6.01
N MET A 193 -6.15 -14.75 -5.97
CA MET A 193 -5.77 -13.99 -4.80
C MET A 193 -6.70 -12.80 -4.58
N VAL A 194 -7.03 -12.08 -5.63
CA VAL A 194 -7.97 -10.96 -5.60
C VAL A 194 -9.35 -11.45 -5.17
N GLU A 195 -9.85 -12.56 -5.74
CA GLU A 195 -11.10 -13.18 -5.32
C GLU A 195 -11.10 -13.55 -3.83
N ALA A 196 -10.01 -14.16 -3.34
CA ALA A 196 -9.87 -14.52 -1.91
C ALA A 196 -9.82 -13.29 -0.99
N LEU A 197 -9.20 -12.19 -1.45
CA LEU A 197 -9.15 -10.92 -0.74
C LEU A 197 -10.54 -10.28 -0.62
N PHE A 198 -11.31 -10.28 -1.70
CA PHE A 198 -12.65 -9.69 -1.71
C PHE A 198 -13.70 -10.56 -1.01
N ALA A 199 -13.56 -11.89 -1.05
CA ALA A 199 -14.45 -12.80 -0.33
C ALA A 199 -14.40 -12.65 1.20
N GLY A 200 -13.34 -12.07 1.74
CA GLY A 200 -13.15 -11.81 3.18
C GLY A 200 -13.53 -10.39 3.64
N LEU A 201 -13.91 -9.51 2.71
CA LEU A 201 -14.31 -8.15 3.06
C LEU A 201 -15.81 -8.14 3.45
N PRO A 202 -16.21 -7.40 4.51
CA PRO A 202 -17.62 -7.21 4.82
C PRO A 202 -18.30 -6.49 3.65
N GLU A 203 -19.48 -6.97 3.28
CA GLU A 203 -20.35 -6.24 2.36
C GLU A 203 -20.69 -4.89 2.99
N GLY A 204 -20.30 -3.78 2.29
CA GLY A 204 -20.45 -2.41 2.73
C GLY A 204 -21.89 -1.89 2.72
#